data_5b95a820042f78e6d1be0777b2d3e9e3
#
_entry.id   5b95a820042f78e6d1be0777b2d3e9e3
#
_cell.length_a   1.000
_cell.length_b   1.000
_cell.length_c   1.000
_cell.angle_alpha   90.00
_cell.angle_beta   90.00
_cell.angle_gamma   90.00
#
_symmetry.space_group_name_H-M   'P 1'
#
loop_
_entity.id
_entity.type
_entity.pdbx_description
1 polymer ?
#
loop_
_entity_poly.entity_id
_entity_poly.type
_entity_poly.pdbx_seq_one_letter_code
_entity_poly.pdbx_strand_id
1 'polypeptide(L)'
;EGTVSLDTYHNAFGEVSSEIQLFITDVFHKALNLSTSETLLNVQNRHTLVASLEDNVYGLCKTLEGKTEGGESGKLAMNIVESLDAIFLTAIEATESTDEGDLDILITLTSDRGQLMEKIRRIYLSSEKDLSPDERSLILYITNLFERSVWTLGRYGMCLGQNAAG
;
A
#
# COMPACT_ATOMS: atom_id res chain seq x y z
N GLU A 1 11.67 -16.07 21.30
CA GLU A 1 11.59 -15.86 19.84
C GLU A 1 11.97 -14.40 19.61
N GLY A 2 13.11 -14.16 18.92
CA GLY A 2 13.56 -12.80 18.63
C GLY A 2 12.64 -12.16 17.57
N THR A 3 12.12 -10.98 17.87
CA THR A 3 11.38 -10.17 16.90
C THR A 3 12.31 -9.78 15.75
N VAL A 4 11.97 -10.15 14.53
CA VAL A 4 12.71 -9.74 13.33
C VAL A 4 12.51 -8.23 13.14
N SER A 5 13.58 -7.48 12.86
CA SER A 5 13.48 -6.04 12.68
C SER A 5 12.75 -5.66 11.38
N LEU A 6 12.12 -4.49 11.37
CA LEU A 6 11.47 -3.95 10.17
C LEU A 6 12.46 -3.86 8.99
N ASP A 7 13.70 -3.43 9.26
CA ASP A 7 14.75 -3.34 8.23
C ASP A 7 15.11 -4.71 7.65
N THR A 8 15.08 -5.76 8.46
CA THR A 8 15.33 -7.13 7.99
C THR A 8 14.24 -7.60 7.04
N TYR A 9 12.97 -7.30 7.34
CA TYR A 9 11.86 -7.62 6.43
C TYR A 9 11.96 -6.85 5.13
N HIS A 10 12.20 -5.54 5.19
CA HIS A 10 12.36 -4.68 4.03
C HIS A 10 13.49 -5.15 3.11
N ASN A 11 14.67 -5.46 3.67
CA ASN A 11 15.81 -5.97 2.91
C ASN A 11 15.51 -7.33 2.25
N ALA A 12 14.91 -8.26 3.00
CA ALA A 12 14.54 -9.57 2.48
C ALA A 12 13.51 -9.45 1.34
N PHE A 13 12.51 -8.57 1.49
CA PHE A 13 11.57 -8.27 0.42
C PHE A 13 12.29 -7.70 -0.82
N GLY A 14 13.22 -6.76 -0.64
CA GLY A 14 13.99 -6.17 -1.73
C GLY A 14 14.81 -7.20 -2.51
N GLU A 15 15.42 -8.18 -1.83
CA GLU A 15 16.15 -9.29 -2.48
C GLU A 15 15.20 -10.14 -3.34
N VAL A 16 14.08 -10.62 -2.77
CA VAL A 16 13.09 -11.42 -3.50
C VAL A 16 12.47 -10.63 -4.65
N SER A 17 12.13 -9.36 -4.44
CA SER A 17 11.57 -8.47 -5.46
C SER A 17 12.53 -8.30 -6.64
N SER A 18 13.82 -8.16 -6.38
CA SER A 18 14.86 -8.05 -7.42
C SER A 18 14.99 -9.35 -8.22
N GLU A 19 14.94 -10.52 -7.58
CA GLU A 19 14.96 -11.81 -8.27
C GLU A 19 13.73 -12.01 -9.17
N ILE A 20 12.55 -11.64 -8.69
CA ILE A 20 11.31 -11.68 -9.48
C ILE A 20 11.44 -10.77 -10.71
N GLN A 21 11.96 -9.56 -10.55
CA GLN A 21 12.15 -8.62 -11.66
C GLN A 21 13.13 -9.14 -12.72
N LEU A 22 14.23 -9.76 -12.28
CA LEU A 22 15.18 -10.41 -13.19
C LEU A 22 14.52 -11.56 -13.95
N PHE A 23 13.77 -12.42 -13.27
CA PHE A 23 13.03 -13.50 -13.89
C PHE A 23 12.03 -13.01 -14.94
N ILE A 24 11.24 -11.99 -14.63
CA ILE A 24 10.28 -11.37 -15.57
C ILE A 24 11.03 -10.85 -16.80
N THR A 25 12.17 -10.18 -16.59
CA THR A 25 13.01 -9.63 -17.67
C THR A 25 13.53 -10.76 -18.57
N ASP A 26 14.03 -11.85 -17.99
CA ASP A 26 14.52 -13.02 -18.74
C ASP A 26 13.42 -13.69 -19.57
N VAL A 27 12.19 -13.73 -19.04
CA VAL A 27 11.04 -14.26 -19.79
C VAL A 27 10.68 -13.37 -20.96
N PHE A 28 10.73 -12.04 -20.80
CA PHE A 28 10.47 -11.09 -21.92
C PHE A 28 11.49 -11.21 -23.06
N HIS A 29 12.70 -11.68 -22.81
CA HIS A 29 13.69 -11.93 -23.87
C HIS A 29 13.41 -13.18 -24.71
N LYS A 30 12.42 -13.99 -24.34
CA LYS A 30 12.01 -15.17 -25.13
C LYS A 30 10.96 -14.77 -26.16
N ALA A 31 10.85 -15.59 -27.22
CA ALA A 31 9.79 -15.43 -28.20
C ALA A 31 8.43 -15.81 -27.58
N LEU A 32 7.66 -14.81 -27.20
CA LEU A 32 6.33 -14.97 -26.59
C LEU A 32 5.22 -14.71 -27.62
N ASN A 33 4.11 -15.43 -27.50
CA ASN A 33 2.88 -15.07 -28.19
C ASN A 33 2.20 -13.86 -27.49
N LEU A 34 1.22 -13.25 -28.15
CA LEU A 34 0.54 -12.05 -27.63
C LEU A 34 -0.09 -12.28 -26.25
N SER A 35 -0.86 -13.36 -26.09
CA SER A 35 -1.55 -13.67 -24.83
C SER A 35 -0.58 -13.86 -23.67
N THR A 36 0.53 -14.58 -23.90
CA THR A 36 1.57 -14.75 -22.87
C THR A 36 2.24 -13.42 -22.52
N SER A 37 2.48 -12.56 -23.51
CA SER A 37 3.05 -11.22 -23.29
C SER A 37 2.11 -10.34 -22.45
N GLU A 38 0.81 -10.35 -22.71
CA GLU A 38 -0.19 -9.62 -21.95
C GLU A 38 -0.27 -10.12 -20.49
N THR A 39 -0.26 -11.44 -20.30
CA THR A 39 -0.22 -12.03 -18.96
C THR A 39 1.04 -11.61 -18.20
N LEU A 40 2.20 -11.65 -18.87
CA LEU A 40 3.47 -11.27 -18.24
C LEU A 40 3.51 -9.78 -17.88
N LEU A 41 2.97 -8.90 -18.73
CA LEU A 41 2.82 -7.48 -18.42
C LEU A 41 1.93 -7.24 -17.19
N ASN A 42 0.84 -8.00 -17.06
CA ASN A 42 -0.03 -7.92 -15.88
C ASN A 42 0.72 -8.36 -14.62
N VAL A 43 1.47 -9.46 -14.68
CA VAL A 43 2.32 -9.92 -13.56
C VAL A 43 3.35 -8.85 -13.18
N GLN A 44 4.03 -8.24 -14.16
CA GLN A 44 5.00 -7.17 -13.92
C GLN A 44 4.34 -5.96 -13.26
N ASN A 45 3.17 -5.54 -13.73
CA ASN A 45 2.42 -4.42 -13.15
C ASN A 45 2.05 -4.70 -11.70
N ARG A 46 1.53 -5.89 -11.39
CA ARG A 46 1.20 -6.28 -10.02
C ARG A 46 2.44 -6.30 -9.12
N HIS A 47 3.54 -6.87 -9.60
CA HIS A 47 4.81 -6.87 -8.87
C HIS A 47 5.28 -5.44 -8.55
N THR A 48 5.23 -4.52 -9.52
CA THR A 48 5.59 -3.11 -9.32
C THR A 48 4.70 -2.42 -8.28
N LEU A 49 3.40 -2.72 -8.29
CA LEU A 49 2.46 -2.18 -7.30
C LEU A 49 2.75 -2.71 -5.89
N VAL A 50 3.04 -4.03 -5.75
CA VAL A 50 3.39 -4.64 -4.46
C VAL A 50 4.70 -4.05 -3.93
N ALA A 51 5.72 -3.86 -4.77
CA ALA A 51 6.97 -3.22 -4.36
C ALA A 51 6.76 -1.78 -3.90
N SER A 52 5.96 -1.00 -4.63
CA SER A 52 5.61 0.38 -4.23
C SER A 52 4.78 0.42 -2.93
N LEU A 53 3.93 -0.57 -2.70
CA LEU A 53 3.15 -0.68 -1.48
C LEU A 53 4.05 -0.99 -0.29
N GLU A 54 4.98 -1.92 -0.43
CA GLU A 54 5.96 -2.26 0.61
C GLU A 54 6.79 -1.04 1.00
N ASP A 55 7.33 -0.29 0.04
CA ASP A 55 8.07 0.96 0.30
C ASP A 55 7.24 1.98 1.10
N ASN A 56 5.96 2.16 0.77
CA ASN A 56 5.08 3.08 1.47
C ASN A 56 4.82 2.62 2.91
N VAL A 57 4.58 1.32 3.12
CA VAL A 57 4.32 0.73 4.44
C VAL A 57 5.57 0.77 5.29
N TYR A 58 6.72 0.40 4.73
CA TYR A 58 8.01 0.52 5.41
C TYR A 58 8.27 1.97 5.87
N GLY A 59 8.09 2.96 4.97
CA GLY A 59 8.23 4.37 5.30
C GLY A 59 7.26 4.83 6.39
N LEU A 60 6.02 4.35 6.39
CA LEU A 60 5.03 4.63 7.43
C LEU A 60 5.48 4.05 8.78
N CYS A 61 5.83 2.77 8.83
CA CYS A 61 6.28 2.11 10.05
C CYS A 61 7.53 2.78 10.62
N LYS A 62 8.53 3.08 9.78
CA LYS A 62 9.73 3.81 10.20
C LYS A 62 9.44 5.19 10.78
N THR A 63 8.48 5.89 10.19
CA THR A 63 8.08 7.21 10.67
C THR A 63 7.37 7.15 12.01
N LEU A 64 6.63 6.07 12.27
CA LEU A 64 5.89 5.86 13.51
C LEU A 64 6.73 5.23 14.62
N GLU A 65 7.90 4.66 14.32
CA GLU A 65 8.81 4.15 15.35
C GLU A 65 9.11 5.23 16.39
N GLY A 66 8.74 4.98 17.66
CA GLY A 66 8.99 5.87 18.79
C GLY A 66 8.16 7.16 18.83
N LYS A 67 7.17 7.36 17.93
CA LYS A 67 6.37 8.59 17.84
C LYS A 67 4.89 8.41 18.19
N THR A 68 4.46 7.23 18.59
CA THR A 68 3.04 6.90 18.84
C THR A 68 2.58 7.27 20.27
N GLU A 69 3.42 7.91 21.07
CA GLU A 69 3.10 8.25 22.46
C GLU A 69 2.37 9.58 22.58
N GLY A 70 1.03 9.53 22.56
CA GLY A 70 0.16 10.62 23.01
C GLY A 70 -0.19 11.67 21.94
N GLY A 71 -1.16 12.53 22.29
CA GLY A 71 -1.63 13.64 21.44
C GLY A 71 -2.53 13.22 20.28
N GLU A 72 -2.98 14.21 19.51
CA GLU A 72 -3.86 13.99 18.36
C GLU A 72 -3.13 13.34 17.17
N SER A 73 -1.84 13.61 16.99
CA SER A 73 -1.01 12.96 15.97
C SER A 73 -0.86 11.45 16.23
N GLY A 74 -0.73 11.02 17.49
CA GLY A 74 -0.70 9.61 17.86
C GLY A 74 -2.03 8.91 17.59
N LYS A 75 -3.17 9.55 17.91
CA LYS A 75 -4.51 9.01 17.59
C LYS A 75 -4.71 8.88 16.07
N LEU A 76 -4.29 9.89 15.29
CA LEU A 76 -4.35 9.82 13.84
C LEU A 76 -3.49 8.68 13.31
N ALA A 77 -2.28 8.49 13.83
CA ALA A 77 -1.39 7.40 13.45
C ALA A 77 -2.04 6.03 13.70
N MET A 78 -2.63 5.84 14.87
CA MET A 78 -3.36 4.59 15.20
C MET A 78 -4.52 4.34 14.24
N ASN A 79 -5.36 5.35 13.97
CA ASN A 79 -6.47 5.23 13.02
C ASN A 79 -6.00 4.88 11.61
N ILE A 80 -4.86 5.42 11.18
CA ILE A 80 -4.23 5.10 9.88
C ILE A 80 -3.79 3.64 9.85
N VAL A 81 -3.11 3.16 10.89
CA VAL A 81 -2.64 1.78 10.98
C VAL A 81 -3.83 0.80 10.97
N GLU A 82 -4.84 1.03 11.80
CA GLU A 82 -6.05 0.19 11.84
C GLU A 82 -6.79 0.19 10.49
N SER A 83 -6.87 1.34 9.83
CA SER A 83 -7.52 1.44 8.51
C SER A 83 -6.74 0.71 7.43
N LEU A 84 -5.40 0.78 7.45
CA LEU A 84 -4.55 0.03 6.52
C LEU A 84 -4.67 -1.47 6.76
N ASP A 85 -4.64 -1.91 8.02
CA ASP A 85 -4.78 -3.32 8.38
C ASP A 85 -6.08 -3.90 7.81
N ALA A 86 -7.21 -3.22 7.99
CA ALA A 86 -8.50 -3.63 7.45
C ALA A 86 -8.49 -3.71 5.90
N ILE A 87 -7.86 -2.73 5.21
CA ILE A 87 -7.78 -2.74 3.74
C ILE A 87 -6.84 -3.85 3.27
N PHE A 88 -5.75 -4.13 3.98
CA PHE A 88 -4.84 -5.25 3.66
C PHE A 88 -5.54 -6.60 3.78
N LEU A 89 -6.31 -6.83 4.85
CA LEU A 89 -7.10 -8.06 5.00
C LEU A 89 -8.06 -8.23 3.83
N THR A 90 -8.79 -7.17 3.45
CA THR A 90 -9.68 -7.20 2.27
C THR A 90 -8.90 -7.48 0.97
N ALA A 91 -7.69 -6.94 0.81
CA ALA A 91 -6.86 -7.19 -0.37
C ALA A 91 -6.36 -8.64 -0.43
N ILE A 92 -6.04 -9.24 0.71
CA ILE A 92 -5.67 -10.66 0.81
C ILE A 92 -6.86 -11.53 0.43
N GLU A 93 -8.04 -11.27 1.01
CA GLU A 93 -9.28 -11.97 0.69
C GLU A 93 -9.60 -11.88 -0.81
N ALA A 94 -9.56 -10.70 -1.40
CA ALA A 94 -9.79 -10.51 -2.84
C ALA A 94 -8.74 -11.21 -3.74
N THR A 95 -7.53 -11.48 -3.22
CA THR A 95 -6.49 -12.20 -3.97
C THR A 95 -6.69 -13.70 -3.93
N GLU A 96 -7.20 -14.24 -2.81
CA GLU A 96 -7.39 -15.67 -2.58
C GLU A 96 -8.78 -16.16 -3.01
N SER A 97 -9.75 -15.26 -3.06
CA SER A 97 -11.14 -15.56 -3.39
C SER A 97 -11.36 -15.74 -4.90
N THR A 98 -12.32 -16.57 -5.22
CA THR A 98 -12.91 -16.68 -6.57
C THR A 98 -14.21 -15.89 -6.70
N ASP A 99 -14.65 -15.21 -5.64
CA ASP A 99 -15.85 -14.38 -5.64
C ASP A 99 -15.52 -12.96 -6.13
N GLU A 100 -16.16 -12.55 -7.21
CA GLU A 100 -16.02 -11.18 -7.74
C GLU A 100 -16.46 -10.11 -6.74
N GLY A 101 -17.33 -10.45 -5.81
CA GLY A 101 -17.80 -9.54 -4.75
C GLY A 101 -16.68 -9.06 -3.83
N ASP A 102 -15.70 -9.89 -3.52
CA ASP A 102 -14.54 -9.50 -2.67
C ASP A 102 -13.66 -8.47 -3.38
N LEU A 103 -13.50 -8.61 -4.68
CA LEU A 103 -12.78 -7.63 -5.49
C LEU A 103 -13.52 -6.28 -5.56
N ASP A 104 -14.83 -6.29 -5.73
CA ASP A 104 -15.66 -5.09 -5.74
C ASP A 104 -15.61 -4.36 -4.39
N ILE A 105 -15.57 -5.09 -3.28
CA ILE A 105 -15.36 -4.52 -1.94
C ILE A 105 -14.02 -3.81 -1.86
N LEU A 106 -12.91 -4.43 -2.29
CA LEU A 106 -11.60 -3.82 -2.29
C LEU A 106 -11.57 -2.54 -3.14
N ILE A 107 -12.11 -2.58 -4.36
CA ILE A 107 -12.18 -1.42 -5.26
C ILE A 107 -12.99 -0.29 -4.63
N THR A 108 -14.13 -0.62 -4.01
CA THR A 108 -15.00 0.36 -3.33
C THR A 108 -14.31 0.99 -2.13
N LEU A 109 -13.65 0.19 -1.29
CA LEU A 109 -12.92 0.67 -0.10
C LEU A 109 -11.74 1.56 -0.47
N THR A 110 -11.12 1.35 -1.61
CA THR A 110 -9.95 2.11 -2.05
C THR A 110 -10.28 3.29 -2.98
N SER A 111 -11.54 3.40 -3.42
CA SER A 111 -11.97 4.50 -4.30
C SER A 111 -12.14 5.82 -3.53
N ASP A 112 -11.93 6.95 -4.23
CA ASP A 112 -12.25 8.33 -3.83
C ASP A 112 -11.80 8.76 -2.42
N ARG A 113 -10.60 8.31 -2.00
CA ARG A 113 -10.03 8.65 -0.67
C ARG A 113 -9.34 10.02 -0.63
N GLY A 114 -9.02 10.62 -1.76
CA GLY A 114 -8.29 11.89 -1.82
C GLY A 114 -9.03 13.03 -1.13
N GLN A 115 -10.33 13.19 -1.37
CA GLN A 115 -11.14 14.24 -0.72
C GLN A 115 -11.28 13.99 0.80
N LEU A 116 -11.43 12.73 1.20
CA LEU A 116 -11.49 12.36 2.61
C LEU A 116 -10.17 12.69 3.33
N MET A 117 -9.04 12.36 2.71
CA MET A 117 -7.72 12.63 3.29
C MET A 117 -7.44 14.13 3.37
N GLU A 118 -7.84 14.91 2.37
CA GLU A 118 -7.73 16.36 2.41
C GLU A 118 -8.56 16.96 3.55
N LYS A 119 -9.77 16.46 3.77
CA LYS A 119 -10.62 16.88 4.89
C LYS A 119 -9.98 16.51 6.23
N ILE A 120 -9.42 15.31 6.37
CA ILE A 120 -8.73 14.87 7.59
C ILE A 120 -7.52 15.75 7.86
N ARG A 121 -6.65 15.98 6.88
CA ARG A 121 -5.50 16.90 7.00
C ARG A 121 -5.95 18.30 7.48
N ARG A 122 -6.98 18.85 6.87
CA ARG A 122 -7.52 20.15 7.24
C ARG A 122 -8.01 20.19 8.67
N ILE A 123 -8.75 19.17 9.12
CA ILE A 123 -9.25 19.09 10.51
C ILE A 123 -8.06 19.05 11.48
N TYR A 124 -7.11 18.15 11.29
CA TYR A 124 -5.98 18.00 12.21
C TYR A 124 -5.04 19.20 12.21
N LEU A 125 -4.80 19.84 11.06
CA LEU A 125 -3.93 21.00 10.96
C LEU A 125 -4.60 22.31 11.46
N SER A 126 -5.94 22.36 11.49
CA SER A 126 -6.69 23.56 11.91
C SER A 126 -7.21 23.47 13.35
N SER A 127 -7.38 22.28 13.90
CA SER A 127 -7.99 22.08 15.23
C SER A 127 -7.05 22.42 16.40
N GLU A 128 -5.75 22.33 16.21
CA GLU A 128 -4.77 22.64 17.24
C GLU A 128 -3.94 23.87 16.88
N LYS A 129 -4.17 24.95 17.65
CA LYS A 129 -3.42 26.20 17.50
C LYS A 129 -1.94 26.07 17.86
N ASP A 130 -1.55 25.00 18.58
CA ASP A 130 -0.24 24.82 19.18
C ASP A 130 0.54 23.62 18.62
N LEU A 131 0.18 23.09 17.44
CA LEU A 131 0.98 22.04 16.78
C LEU A 131 2.38 22.55 16.45
N SER A 132 3.39 21.83 16.90
CA SER A 132 4.77 22.11 16.50
C SER A 132 4.97 21.88 15.00
N PRO A 133 5.98 22.50 14.38
CA PRO A 133 6.32 22.24 12.98
C PRO A 133 6.57 20.75 12.67
N ASP A 134 7.16 20.03 13.61
CA ASP A 134 7.45 18.59 13.47
C ASP A 134 6.18 17.75 13.47
N GLU A 135 5.19 18.06 14.33
CA GLU A 135 3.89 17.39 14.35
C GLU A 135 3.11 17.66 13.05
N ARG A 136 3.13 18.90 12.55
CA ARG A 136 2.51 19.23 11.26
C ARG A 136 3.13 18.44 10.10
N SER A 137 4.46 18.35 10.08
CA SER A 137 5.20 17.58 9.09
C SER A 137 4.88 16.09 9.20
N LEU A 138 4.78 15.56 10.42
CA LEU A 138 4.40 14.18 10.68
C LEU A 138 3.00 13.88 10.13
N ILE A 139 2.00 14.70 10.47
CA ILE A 139 0.62 14.53 9.99
C ILE A 139 0.56 14.52 8.46
N LEU A 140 1.24 15.46 7.80
CA LEU A 140 1.27 15.52 6.34
C LEU A 140 1.94 14.28 5.74
N TYR A 141 3.01 13.82 6.33
CA TYR A 141 3.78 12.69 5.82
C TYR A 141 3.01 11.36 5.96
N ILE A 142 2.49 11.05 7.16
CA ILE A 142 1.74 9.80 7.39
C ILE A 142 0.43 9.74 6.57
N THR A 143 -0.26 10.87 6.42
CA THR A 143 -1.47 10.93 5.59
C THR A 143 -1.16 10.77 4.10
N ASN A 144 -0.01 11.27 3.61
CA ASN A 144 0.45 11.03 2.25
C ASN A 144 0.78 9.56 2.00
N LEU A 145 1.52 8.91 2.92
CA LEU A 145 1.86 7.49 2.79
C LEU A 145 0.61 6.61 2.83
N PHE A 146 -0.34 6.93 3.71
CA PHE A 146 -1.63 6.25 3.74
C PHE A 146 -2.38 6.38 2.41
N GLU A 147 -2.53 7.60 1.89
CA GLU A 147 -3.23 7.86 0.62
C GLU A 147 -2.59 7.10 -0.55
N ARG A 148 -1.25 7.12 -0.62
CA ARG A 148 -0.50 6.37 -1.64
C ARG A 148 -0.69 4.87 -1.51
N SER A 149 -0.68 4.32 -0.28
CA SER A 149 -0.91 2.90 -0.03
C SER A 149 -2.30 2.47 -0.46
N VAL A 150 -3.33 3.24 -0.10
CA VAL A 150 -4.73 2.97 -0.50
C VAL A 150 -4.90 3.06 -2.01
N TRP A 151 -4.30 4.06 -2.67
CA TRP A 151 -4.31 4.16 -4.14
C TRP A 151 -3.63 2.97 -4.80
N THR A 152 -2.48 2.53 -4.27
CA THR A 152 -1.74 1.38 -4.80
C THR A 152 -2.54 0.08 -4.66
N LEU A 153 -3.22 -0.13 -3.52
CA LEU A 153 -4.12 -1.27 -3.30
C LEU A 153 -5.30 -1.26 -4.26
N GLY A 154 -5.89 -0.11 -4.52
CA GLY A 154 -6.97 0.03 -5.52
C GLY A 154 -6.50 -0.33 -6.94
N ARG A 155 -5.31 0.13 -7.33
CA ARG A 155 -4.69 -0.23 -8.61
C ARG A 155 -4.38 -1.72 -8.70
N TYR A 156 -3.91 -2.32 -7.60
CA TYR A 156 -3.67 -3.76 -7.52
C TYR A 156 -4.97 -4.55 -7.72
N GLY A 157 -6.06 -4.15 -7.04
CA GLY A 157 -7.38 -4.75 -7.22
C GLY A 157 -7.86 -4.69 -8.67
N MET A 158 -7.71 -3.54 -9.34
CA MET A 158 -8.06 -3.42 -10.78
C MET A 158 -7.23 -4.37 -11.65
N CYS A 159 -5.95 -4.61 -11.34
CA CYS A 159 -5.12 -5.57 -12.08
C CYS A 159 -5.53 -7.03 -11.80
N LEU A 160 -6.11 -7.35 -10.64
CA LEU A 160 -6.68 -8.68 -10.37
C LEU A 160 -7.90 -8.94 -11.27
N GLY A 161 -8.82 -7.97 -11.38
CA GLY A 161 -10.04 -8.11 -12.19
C GLY A 161 -9.78 -8.28 -13.68
N GLN A 162 -8.69 -7.76 -14.22
CA GLN A 162 -8.35 -7.93 -15.64
C GLN A 162 -8.02 -9.38 -16.03
N ASN A 163 -7.61 -10.23 -15.08
CA ASN A 163 -7.33 -11.65 -15.32
C ASN A 163 -8.59 -12.54 -15.22
N ALA A 164 -9.66 -12.09 -14.59
CA ALA A 164 -10.90 -12.84 -14.45
C ALA A 164 -11.77 -12.77 -15.72
N ALA A 165 -11.50 -11.80 -16.60
CA ALA A 165 -12.29 -11.54 -17.81
C ALA A 165 -11.72 -12.19 -19.10
N GLY A 166 -10.63 -12.94 -19.04
CA GLY A 166 -9.97 -13.63 -20.17
C GLY A 166 -9.95 -15.14 -20.00
#